data_33f40c6e36c791304f4593a115d4b8a6
#
_entry.id   33f40c6e36c791304f4593a115d4b8a6
#
_cell.length_a   1.000
_cell.length_b   1.000
_cell.length_c   1.000
_cell.angle_alpha   90.00
_cell.angle_beta   90.00
_cell.angle_gamma   90.00
#
_symmetry.space_group_name_H-M   'P 1'
#
loop_
_entity.id
_entity.type
_entity.pdbx_description
1 polymer ?
#
loop_
_entity_poly.entity_id
_entity_poly.type
_entity_poly.pdbx_seq_one_letter_code
_entity_poly.pdbx_strand_id
1 'polypeptide(L)'
;MYKRQAYGAYYNVPAALQGHALQSMESTQKIQGVCPEGWHIPSITEWRNLAQYVVDAKMAASINGVVDETAVGKALASTTMWKLPFDTEDAPRATWIGEAMEENNATQFNGIPTGFRACAGEEAWMDLTYSAGWWSSTAGVAMSDFAMPVRMWATDGVLGTSSEFNPGVGLPVRCLRD
;
A
#
# COMPACT_ATOMS: atom_id res chain seq x y z
N MET A 1 -11.57 -16.13 -11.70
CA MET A 1 -11.17 -17.02 -10.61
C MET A 1 -9.66 -16.96 -10.29
N TYR A 2 -8.79 -16.82 -11.26
CA TYR A 2 -7.32 -16.75 -11.10
C TYR A 2 -6.80 -15.55 -10.27
N LYS A 3 -7.43 -14.36 -10.38
CA LYS A 3 -6.95 -13.14 -9.72
C LYS A 3 -7.01 -13.21 -8.19
N ARG A 4 -8.03 -13.85 -7.62
CA ARG A 4 -8.16 -14.00 -6.16
C ARG A 4 -7.07 -14.88 -5.53
N GLN A 5 -6.59 -15.88 -6.26
CA GLN A 5 -5.50 -16.74 -5.81
C GLN A 5 -4.13 -16.04 -5.84
N ALA A 6 -3.91 -15.14 -6.81
CA ALA A 6 -2.64 -14.43 -6.97
C ALA A 6 -2.58 -13.14 -6.13
N TYR A 7 -3.69 -12.38 -6.05
CA TYR A 7 -3.71 -11.02 -5.50
C TYR A 7 -4.56 -10.86 -4.24
N GLY A 8 -5.23 -11.91 -3.76
CA GLY A 8 -6.09 -11.87 -2.60
C GLY A 8 -7.48 -11.30 -2.88
N ALA A 9 -8.19 -10.90 -1.81
CA ALA A 9 -9.52 -10.31 -1.89
C ALA A 9 -9.42 -8.78 -1.92
N TYR A 10 -10.33 -8.16 -2.68
CA TYR A 10 -10.47 -6.71 -2.76
C TYR A 10 -11.77 -6.32 -2.06
N TYR A 11 -11.68 -5.34 -1.20
CA TYR A 11 -12.78 -4.82 -0.41
C TYR A 11 -13.00 -3.34 -0.75
N ASN A 12 -14.24 -2.89 -0.88
CA ASN A 12 -14.55 -1.48 -0.71
C ASN A 12 -14.54 -1.12 0.78
N VAL A 13 -14.51 0.17 1.12
CA VAL A 13 -14.39 0.60 2.53
C VAL A 13 -15.50 0.06 3.42
N PRO A 14 -16.81 0.14 3.04
CA PRO A 14 -17.87 -0.41 3.89
C PRO A 14 -17.70 -1.91 4.17
N ALA A 15 -17.25 -2.68 3.18
CA ALA A 15 -17.00 -4.11 3.36
C ALA A 15 -15.75 -4.37 4.20
N ALA A 16 -14.67 -3.61 3.99
CA ALA A 16 -13.44 -3.71 4.79
C ALA A 16 -13.70 -3.44 6.26
N LEU A 17 -14.41 -2.36 6.56
CA LEU A 17 -14.70 -1.92 7.92
C LEU A 17 -15.89 -2.65 8.57
N GLN A 18 -16.62 -3.50 7.82
CA GLN A 18 -17.82 -4.19 8.31
C GLN A 18 -18.85 -3.24 8.96
N GLY A 19 -19.07 -2.07 8.36
CA GLY A 19 -20.02 -1.07 8.81
C GLY A 19 -19.52 -0.12 9.91
N HIS A 20 -18.27 -0.29 10.38
CA HIS A 20 -17.66 0.73 11.25
C HIS A 20 -17.34 1.99 10.45
N ALA A 21 -17.44 3.15 11.14
CA ALA A 21 -17.05 4.42 10.54
C ALA A 21 -15.53 4.54 10.39
N LEU A 22 -15.10 5.27 9.36
CA LEU A 22 -13.71 5.71 9.23
C LEU A 22 -13.33 6.57 10.44
N GLN A 23 -12.08 6.49 10.85
CA GLN A 23 -11.55 7.16 12.03
C GLN A 23 -10.78 8.43 11.65
N SER A 24 -10.73 9.43 12.54
CA SER A 24 -9.83 10.55 12.37
C SER A 24 -8.36 10.10 12.50
N MET A 25 -7.43 10.94 12.02
CA MET A 25 -5.99 10.63 12.10
C MET A 25 -5.47 10.51 13.54
N GLU A 26 -6.12 11.21 14.49
CA GLU A 26 -5.77 11.21 15.90
C GLU A 26 -6.42 10.06 16.68
N SER A 27 -7.33 9.31 16.05
CA SER A 27 -8.01 8.21 16.71
C SER A 27 -7.04 7.07 17.02
N THR A 28 -7.13 6.54 18.22
CA THR A 28 -6.42 5.33 18.66
C THR A 28 -7.33 4.09 18.64
N GLN A 29 -8.56 4.25 18.16
CA GLN A 29 -9.52 3.15 18.09
C GLN A 29 -9.10 2.16 17.00
N LYS A 30 -8.96 0.91 17.38
CA LYS A 30 -8.70 -0.19 16.47
C LYS A 30 -10.00 -0.72 15.86
N ILE A 31 -10.06 -0.77 14.54
CA ILE A 31 -11.20 -1.32 13.80
C ILE A 31 -10.83 -2.70 13.30
N GLN A 32 -11.42 -3.74 13.87
CA GLN A 32 -11.19 -5.12 13.43
C GLN A 32 -11.60 -5.28 11.96
N GLY A 33 -12.80 -4.86 11.58
CA GLY A 33 -13.33 -5.03 10.23
C GLY A 33 -13.21 -6.49 9.76
N VAL A 34 -12.70 -6.71 8.55
CA VAL A 34 -12.49 -8.05 7.97
C VAL A 34 -11.30 -8.82 8.55
N CYS A 35 -10.56 -8.24 9.48
CA CYS A 35 -9.42 -8.90 10.11
C CYS A 35 -9.86 -9.98 11.11
N PRO A 36 -9.02 -11.00 11.36
CA PRO A 36 -9.29 -11.99 12.41
C PRO A 36 -9.35 -11.35 13.80
N GLU A 37 -9.93 -12.07 14.78
CA GLU A 37 -9.90 -11.67 16.19
C GLU A 37 -8.46 -11.44 16.67
N GLY A 38 -8.23 -10.33 17.41
CA GLY A 38 -6.90 -9.90 17.86
C GLY A 38 -6.07 -9.21 16.76
N TRP A 39 -6.73 -8.82 15.65
CA TRP A 39 -6.13 -8.07 14.56
C TRP A 39 -7.06 -6.94 14.12
N HIS A 40 -6.50 -5.88 13.55
CA HIS A 40 -7.27 -4.73 13.06
C HIS A 40 -6.76 -4.23 11.70
N ILE A 41 -7.58 -3.40 11.05
CA ILE A 41 -7.18 -2.66 9.85
C ILE A 41 -6.32 -1.49 10.31
N PRO A 42 -5.05 -1.38 9.86
CA PRO A 42 -4.15 -0.33 10.34
C PRO A 42 -4.69 1.07 10.03
N SER A 43 -4.48 1.99 10.95
CA SER A 43 -4.63 3.43 10.70
C SER A 43 -3.49 3.95 9.81
N ILE A 44 -3.66 5.15 9.23
CA ILE A 44 -2.60 5.79 8.46
C ILE A 44 -1.38 6.10 9.34
N THR A 45 -1.59 6.37 10.62
CA THR A 45 -0.51 6.59 11.59
C THR A 45 0.32 5.33 11.81
N GLU A 46 -0.30 4.16 11.90
CA GLU A 46 0.43 2.89 12.03
C GLU A 46 1.22 2.55 10.77
N TRP A 47 0.70 2.86 9.58
CA TRP A 47 1.45 2.75 8.33
C TRP A 47 2.66 3.69 8.30
N ARG A 48 2.53 4.93 8.78
CA ARG A 48 3.65 5.88 8.91
C ARG A 48 4.69 5.39 9.91
N ASN A 49 4.26 4.77 11.01
CA ASN A 49 5.16 4.16 11.99
C ASN A 49 5.94 2.99 11.38
N LEU A 50 5.31 2.17 10.53
CA LEU A 50 6.03 1.14 9.77
C LEU A 50 7.08 1.76 8.84
N ALA A 51 6.74 2.83 8.12
CA ALA A 51 7.68 3.53 7.25
C ALA A 51 8.87 4.05 8.05
N GLN A 52 8.61 4.70 9.19
CA GLN A 52 9.67 5.20 10.08
C GLN A 52 10.56 4.08 10.60
N TYR A 53 9.97 2.95 11.00
CA TYR A 53 10.74 1.77 11.43
C TYR A 53 11.69 1.27 10.33
N VAL A 54 11.23 1.23 9.08
CA VAL A 54 12.07 0.80 7.94
C VAL A 54 13.28 1.73 7.76
N VAL A 55 13.08 3.03 7.92
CA VAL A 55 14.17 4.03 7.88
C VAL A 55 15.14 3.84 9.04
N ASP A 56 14.63 3.79 10.27
CA ASP A 56 15.45 3.65 11.49
C ASP A 56 16.26 2.36 11.51
N ALA A 57 15.69 1.28 10.97
CA ALA A 57 16.36 -0.02 10.83
C ALA A 57 17.34 -0.06 9.62
N LYS A 58 17.46 1.03 8.85
CA LYS A 58 18.29 1.13 7.64
C LYS A 58 17.96 0.08 6.58
N MET A 59 16.68 -0.28 6.47
CA MET A 59 16.15 -1.24 5.48
C MET A 59 15.69 -0.56 4.20
N ALA A 60 15.50 0.77 4.19
CA ALA A 60 15.16 1.53 2.98
C ALA A 60 16.31 1.45 1.96
N ALA A 61 15.97 1.55 0.67
CA ALA A 61 16.98 1.52 -0.38
C ALA A 61 17.99 2.66 -0.21
N SER A 62 19.22 2.46 -0.69
CA SER A 62 20.27 3.47 -0.60
C SER A 62 20.74 3.91 -1.98
N ILE A 63 21.10 5.18 -2.10
CA ILE A 63 21.75 5.75 -3.28
C ILE A 63 23.19 6.09 -2.89
N ASN A 64 24.16 5.51 -3.61
CA ASN A 64 25.60 5.72 -3.33
C ASN A 64 25.97 5.45 -1.85
N GLY A 65 25.32 4.47 -1.22
CA GLY A 65 25.57 4.09 0.17
C GLY A 65 24.93 4.99 1.22
N VAL A 66 24.10 5.96 0.81
CA VAL A 66 23.29 6.79 1.70
C VAL A 66 21.85 6.29 1.65
N VAL A 67 21.24 6.00 2.81
CA VAL A 67 19.84 5.57 2.90
C VAL A 67 18.94 6.68 2.36
N ASP A 68 18.11 6.33 1.39
CA ASP A 68 17.04 7.20 0.92
C ASP A 68 15.78 6.97 1.75
N GLU A 69 15.50 7.88 2.66
CA GLU A 69 14.35 7.80 3.57
C GLU A 69 13.00 7.80 2.83
N THR A 70 12.98 8.21 1.54
CA THR A 70 11.79 8.15 0.71
C THR A 70 11.59 6.78 0.04
N ALA A 71 12.63 5.93 0.01
CA ALA A 71 12.62 4.63 -0.68
C ALA A 71 12.17 3.45 0.21
N VAL A 72 11.27 3.69 1.14
CA VAL A 72 10.67 2.69 2.04
C VAL A 72 9.89 1.62 1.28
N GLY A 73 9.22 2.00 0.20
CA GLY A 73 8.41 1.10 -0.59
C GLY A 73 9.21 -0.06 -1.18
N LYS A 74 10.47 0.16 -1.58
CA LYS A 74 11.35 -0.91 -2.09
C LYS A 74 11.60 -1.99 -1.04
N ALA A 75 11.81 -1.61 0.22
CA ALA A 75 11.99 -2.56 1.33
C ALA A 75 10.73 -3.38 1.65
N LEU A 76 9.55 -2.87 1.29
CA LEU A 76 8.25 -3.52 1.53
C LEU A 76 7.75 -4.31 0.32
N ALA A 77 8.18 -3.97 -0.90
CA ALA A 77 7.71 -4.57 -2.14
C ALA A 77 8.21 -6.01 -2.32
N SER A 78 7.43 -6.84 -3.00
CA SER A 78 7.88 -8.19 -3.40
C SER A 78 9.02 -8.14 -4.40
N THR A 79 9.80 -9.22 -4.45
CA THR A 79 10.89 -9.41 -5.44
C THR A 79 10.40 -9.82 -6.82
N THR A 80 9.09 -9.89 -7.04
CA THR A 80 8.49 -10.36 -8.29
C THR A 80 7.20 -9.61 -8.60
N MET A 81 6.72 -9.76 -9.84
CA MET A 81 5.42 -9.29 -10.35
C MET A 81 5.34 -7.79 -10.66
N TRP A 82 6.29 -6.96 -10.23
CA TRP A 82 6.31 -5.55 -10.58
C TRP A 82 6.75 -5.36 -12.03
N LYS A 83 6.12 -4.42 -12.72
CA LYS A 83 6.45 -4.03 -14.09
C LYS A 83 6.61 -2.52 -14.18
N LEU A 84 7.56 -2.08 -14.94
CA LEU A 84 7.66 -0.67 -15.33
C LEU A 84 6.70 -0.40 -16.50
N PRO A 85 5.98 0.73 -16.50
CA PRO A 85 4.97 1.01 -17.52
C PRO A 85 5.56 1.28 -18.92
N PHE A 86 6.81 1.76 -19.01
CA PHE A 86 7.48 2.10 -20.27
C PHE A 86 9.01 2.01 -20.15
N ASP A 87 9.70 2.01 -21.31
CA ASP A 87 11.14 2.26 -21.39
C ASP A 87 11.45 3.70 -20.98
N THR A 88 11.95 3.85 -19.79
CA THR A 88 12.31 5.15 -19.21
C THR A 88 13.82 5.27 -19.14
N GLU A 89 14.48 5.54 -20.28
CA GLU A 89 15.95 5.52 -20.38
C GLU A 89 16.67 6.58 -19.52
N ASP A 90 15.98 7.64 -19.08
CA ASP A 90 16.62 8.85 -18.55
C ASP A 90 16.37 9.16 -17.05
N ALA A 91 15.74 8.29 -16.26
CA ALA A 91 15.43 8.59 -14.86
C ALA A 91 16.37 7.86 -13.87
N PRO A 92 16.72 8.45 -12.72
CA PRO A 92 17.44 7.75 -11.66
C PRO A 92 16.56 6.66 -11.05
N ARG A 93 16.89 5.40 -11.32
CA ARG A 93 16.03 4.24 -11.06
C ARG A 93 16.41 3.43 -9.82
N ALA A 94 17.52 3.76 -9.16
CA ALA A 94 18.07 2.94 -8.08
C ALA A 94 17.07 2.67 -6.93
N THR A 95 16.11 3.57 -6.71
CA THR A 95 15.08 3.43 -5.67
C THR A 95 13.73 2.92 -6.19
N TRP A 96 13.59 2.76 -7.51
CA TRP A 96 12.32 2.29 -8.08
C TRP A 96 12.06 0.83 -7.73
N ILE A 97 10.83 0.55 -7.32
CA ILE A 97 10.40 -0.81 -6.95
C ILE A 97 10.50 -1.78 -8.13
N GLY A 98 10.19 -1.33 -9.34
CA GLY A 98 10.24 -2.14 -10.56
C GLY A 98 11.64 -2.41 -11.10
N GLU A 99 12.67 -1.76 -10.57
CA GLU A 99 14.07 -1.96 -10.94
C GLU A 99 14.79 -2.82 -9.92
N ALA A 100 15.75 -3.66 -10.36
CA ALA A 100 16.53 -4.54 -9.49
C ALA A 100 15.66 -5.18 -8.40
N MET A 101 14.58 -5.83 -8.82
CA MET A 101 13.54 -6.36 -7.89
C MET A 101 14.09 -7.38 -6.91
N GLU A 102 15.21 -8.02 -7.21
CA GLU A 102 15.95 -8.91 -6.31
C GLU A 102 16.42 -8.22 -5.02
N GLU A 103 16.56 -6.89 -5.04
CA GLU A 103 16.92 -6.06 -3.89
C GLU A 103 15.72 -5.64 -3.04
N ASN A 104 14.50 -5.90 -3.49
CA ASN A 104 13.28 -5.61 -2.76
C ASN A 104 13.13 -6.51 -1.52
N ASN A 105 12.11 -6.19 -0.70
CA ASN A 105 11.59 -7.05 0.36
C ASN A 105 12.53 -7.26 1.55
N ALA A 106 13.40 -6.30 1.86
CA ALA A 106 14.29 -6.36 3.02
C ALA A 106 13.54 -6.60 4.35
N THR A 107 12.28 -6.17 4.43
CA THR A 107 11.41 -6.35 5.61
C THR A 107 10.67 -7.68 5.64
N GLN A 108 10.67 -8.46 4.56
CA GLN A 108 9.82 -9.63 4.34
C GLN A 108 8.30 -9.32 4.31
N PHE A 109 7.92 -8.06 4.14
CA PHE A 109 6.53 -7.66 4.02
C PHE A 109 5.86 -8.24 2.76
N ASN A 110 6.64 -8.40 1.68
CA ASN A 110 6.23 -9.04 0.44
C ASN A 110 5.00 -8.41 -0.23
N GLY A 111 5.00 -7.09 -0.35
CA GLY A 111 3.93 -6.32 -0.99
C GLY A 111 3.88 -6.57 -2.49
N ILE A 112 2.87 -7.29 -2.98
CA ILE A 112 2.68 -7.59 -4.41
C ILE A 112 1.89 -6.49 -5.11
N PRO A 113 2.14 -6.22 -6.41
CA PRO A 113 1.48 -5.15 -7.15
C PRO A 113 0.05 -5.53 -7.56
N THR A 114 -0.87 -5.36 -6.63
CA THR A 114 -2.28 -5.73 -6.76
C THR A 114 -3.09 -4.78 -7.64
N GLY A 115 -2.59 -3.57 -7.92
CA GLY A 115 -3.40 -2.51 -8.48
C GLY A 115 -4.60 -2.18 -7.58
N PHE A 116 -5.69 -1.72 -8.20
CA PHE A 116 -6.96 -1.50 -7.51
C PHE A 116 -8.15 -1.81 -8.44
N ARG A 117 -9.33 -1.94 -7.86
CA ARG A 117 -10.58 -2.09 -8.61
C ARG A 117 -11.36 -0.78 -8.59
N ALA A 118 -11.63 -0.19 -9.75
CA ALA A 118 -12.44 1.02 -9.86
C ALA A 118 -13.89 0.78 -9.37
N CYS A 119 -14.55 1.86 -8.92
CA CYS A 119 -15.94 1.80 -8.41
C CYS A 119 -16.95 1.49 -9.51
N ALA A 120 -16.67 1.89 -10.77
CA ALA A 120 -17.58 1.79 -11.90
C ALA A 120 -16.79 1.59 -13.19
N GLY A 121 -17.44 1.00 -14.21
CA GLY A 121 -16.89 0.78 -15.54
C GLY A 121 -16.60 -0.69 -15.84
N GLU A 122 -16.52 -1.02 -17.13
CA GLU A 122 -16.26 -2.39 -17.58
C GLU A 122 -14.81 -2.83 -17.33
N GLU A 123 -13.85 -1.90 -17.44
CA GLU A 123 -12.45 -2.12 -17.09
C GLU A 123 -12.19 -1.79 -15.59
N ALA A 124 -12.71 -2.65 -14.73
CA ALA A 124 -12.69 -2.42 -13.30
C ALA A 124 -11.29 -2.54 -12.66
N TRP A 125 -10.29 -3.09 -13.37
CA TRP A 125 -8.94 -3.32 -12.84
C TRP A 125 -7.97 -2.28 -13.37
N MET A 126 -7.36 -1.53 -12.46
CA MET A 126 -6.39 -0.47 -12.75
C MET A 126 -5.03 -0.80 -12.16
N ASP A 127 -3.98 -0.40 -12.83
CA ASP A 127 -2.58 -0.44 -12.36
C ASP A 127 -2.08 -1.81 -11.87
N LEU A 128 -2.71 -2.90 -12.34
CA LEU A 128 -2.27 -4.25 -12.02
C LEU A 128 -0.82 -4.46 -12.51
N THR A 129 0.04 -4.96 -11.66
CA THR A 129 1.50 -5.08 -11.84
C THR A 129 2.30 -3.77 -11.75
N TYR A 130 1.65 -2.61 -11.68
CA TYR A 130 2.29 -1.28 -11.60
C TYR A 130 2.17 -0.62 -10.24
N SER A 131 1.13 -0.95 -9.47
CA SER A 131 0.94 -0.41 -8.12
C SER A 131 0.47 -1.46 -7.13
N ALA A 132 0.75 -1.23 -5.86
CA ALA A 132 0.12 -1.92 -4.74
C ALA A 132 -0.60 -0.91 -3.86
N GLY A 133 -1.67 -1.35 -3.19
CA GLY A 133 -2.36 -0.51 -2.23
C GLY A 133 -3.14 -1.32 -1.21
N TRP A 134 -3.31 -0.74 -0.04
CA TRP A 134 -4.07 -1.32 1.06
C TRP A 134 -4.92 -0.25 1.72
N TRP A 135 -6.10 -0.64 2.18
CA TRP A 135 -6.90 0.26 3.00
C TRP A 135 -6.25 0.55 4.35
N SER A 136 -6.41 1.78 4.81
CA SER A 136 -6.34 2.11 6.23
C SER A 136 -7.74 2.34 6.80
N SER A 137 -7.85 2.36 8.12
CA SER A 137 -9.10 2.70 8.82
C SER A 137 -9.34 4.21 8.93
N THR A 138 -8.49 5.05 8.31
CA THR A 138 -8.49 6.51 8.48
C THR A 138 -9.27 7.22 7.37
N ALA A 139 -10.09 8.19 7.77
CA ALA A 139 -10.82 9.08 6.87
C ALA A 139 -9.89 10.05 6.15
N GLY A 140 -10.31 10.50 4.97
CA GLY A 140 -9.64 11.57 4.24
C GLY A 140 -9.63 12.88 5.02
N VAL A 141 -8.62 13.70 4.77
CA VAL A 141 -8.46 15.02 5.38
C VAL A 141 -9.26 16.07 4.62
N ALA A 142 -9.21 16.04 3.30
CA ALA A 142 -9.95 16.95 2.44
C ALA A 142 -11.42 16.54 2.27
N MET A 143 -11.69 15.24 2.25
CA MET A 143 -13.03 14.66 2.09
C MET A 143 -13.23 13.57 3.13
N SER A 144 -13.98 13.86 4.19
CA SER A 144 -14.21 12.95 5.33
C SER A 144 -14.90 11.63 4.94
N ASP A 145 -15.66 11.63 3.84
CA ASP A 145 -16.32 10.44 3.30
C ASP A 145 -15.37 9.54 2.48
N PHE A 146 -14.16 10.03 2.16
CA PHE A 146 -13.11 9.28 1.49
C PHE A 146 -12.21 8.61 2.52
N ALA A 147 -11.56 7.52 2.13
CA ALA A 147 -10.59 6.83 2.96
C ALA A 147 -9.17 7.08 2.48
N MET A 148 -8.21 7.06 3.38
CA MET A 148 -6.78 7.16 3.06
C MET A 148 -6.21 5.76 2.82
N PRO A 149 -5.94 5.35 1.56
CA PRO A 149 -5.17 4.16 1.30
C PRO A 149 -3.67 4.42 1.47
N VAL A 150 -2.93 3.36 1.68
CA VAL A 150 -1.47 3.36 1.50
C VAL A 150 -1.14 2.77 0.15
N ARG A 151 -0.20 3.37 -0.58
CA ARG A 151 0.14 2.95 -1.95
C ARG A 151 1.65 2.93 -2.20
N MET A 152 2.03 2.05 -3.13
CA MET A 152 3.37 1.98 -3.72
C MET A 152 3.25 1.88 -5.23
N TRP A 153 4.22 2.44 -5.97
CA TRP A 153 4.28 2.42 -7.42
C TRP A 153 5.60 1.81 -7.90
N ALA A 154 5.55 1.10 -9.03
CA ALA A 154 6.74 0.50 -9.64
C ALA A 154 7.82 1.54 -10.02
N THR A 155 7.39 2.78 -10.30
CA THR A 155 8.23 3.89 -10.78
C THR A 155 8.74 4.82 -9.69
N ASP A 156 8.56 4.45 -8.43
CA ASP A 156 9.17 5.16 -7.30
C ASP A 156 9.47 4.19 -6.15
N GLY A 157 10.07 4.67 -5.08
CA GLY A 157 10.35 3.90 -3.87
C GLY A 157 9.46 4.28 -2.69
N VAL A 158 8.47 5.14 -2.91
CA VAL A 158 7.72 5.77 -1.82
C VAL A 158 6.61 4.85 -1.30
N LEU A 159 6.42 4.83 0.01
CA LEU A 159 5.17 4.39 0.63
C LEU A 159 4.25 5.61 0.79
N GLY A 160 3.38 5.83 -0.19
CA GLY A 160 2.46 6.97 -0.21
C GLY A 160 1.34 6.83 0.82
N THR A 161 1.19 7.82 1.69
CA THR A 161 0.21 7.85 2.79
C THR A 161 -0.69 9.09 2.77
N SER A 162 -0.77 9.80 1.65
CA SER A 162 -1.50 11.07 1.52
C SER A 162 -2.60 11.07 0.45
N SER A 163 -2.81 9.95 -0.23
CA SER A 163 -3.91 9.82 -1.20
C SER A 163 -5.25 9.67 -0.50
N GLU A 164 -6.32 10.12 -1.14
CA GLU A 164 -7.70 9.91 -0.70
C GLU A 164 -8.50 9.22 -1.81
N PHE A 165 -9.13 8.12 -1.49
CA PHE A 165 -9.89 7.31 -2.45
C PHE A 165 -11.37 7.27 -2.10
N ASN A 166 -12.21 7.27 -3.15
CA ASN A 166 -13.63 6.99 -3.01
C ASN A 166 -13.84 5.65 -2.30
N PRO A 167 -14.70 5.55 -1.30
CA PRO A 167 -14.93 4.33 -0.51
C PRO A 167 -15.45 3.15 -1.33
N GLY A 168 -15.95 3.38 -2.54
CA GLY A 168 -16.38 2.33 -3.47
C GLY A 168 -15.22 1.63 -4.21
N VAL A 169 -14.01 2.17 -4.17
CA VAL A 169 -12.82 1.53 -4.76
C VAL A 169 -12.51 0.23 -4.03
N GLY A 170 -12.06 -0.78 -4.77
CA GLY A 170 -11.62 -2.05 -4.22
C GLY A 170 -10.11 -2.09 -4.01
N LEU A 171 -9.67 -2.26 -2.76
CA LEU A 171 -8.28 -2.52 -2.38
C LEU A 171 -8.19 -3.72 -1.43
N PRO A 172 -7.04 -4.42 -1.40
CA PRO A 172 -6.73 -5.38 -0.34
C PRO A 172 -6.69 -4.73 1.05
N VAL A 173 -6.81 -5.60 2.06
CA VAL A 173 -6.55 -5.25 3.46
C VAL A 173 -5.33 -6.03 3.94
N ARG A 174 -4.46 -5.35 4.66
CA ARG A 174 -3.33 -5.95 5.40
C ARG A 174 -3.58 -5.73 6.88
N CYS A 175 -3.89 -6.79 7.61
CA CYS A 175 -4.20 -6.67 9.03
C CYS A 175 -2.93 -6.51 9.86
N LEU A 176 -3.03 -5.74 10.94
CA LEU A 176 -2.01 -5.56 11.97
C LEU A 176 -2.49 -6.24 13.27
N ARG A 177 -1.58 -6.92 13.94
CA ARG A 177 -1.87 -7.58 15.22
C ARG A 177 -1.99 -6.55 16.34
N ASP A 178 -2.93 -6.76 17.27
CA ASP A 178 -3.21 -5.88 18.41
C ASP A 178 -2.09 -5.80 19.44
#